data_fcfd1cccfbba083ed8df358695582c96
#
_entry.id   fcfd1cccfbba083ed8df358695582c96
#
_cell.length_a   1.000
_cell.length_b   1.000
_cell.length_c   1.000
_cell.angle_alpha   90.00
_cell.angle_beta   90.00
_cell.angle_gamma   90.00
#
_symmetry.space_group_name_H-M   'P 1'
#
loop_
_entity.id
_entity.type
_entity.pdbx_description
1 polymer ?
#
loop_
_entity_poly.entity_id
_entity_poly.type
_entity_poly.pdbx_seq_one_letter_code
_entity_poly.pdbx_strand_id
1 'polypeptide(L)'
;MRERPLGIRLKIGLVSLGVALMTAGDGRPAEPVTGIGFLLVNPSALHRKVFKLEGVAKNVAVHSGNEVGTNQPLCGAEFELEDSSGTIAVVYRARCEVGGLRAAVVTERMRCVVEGHMEAPPTMIRTPDGKDLGVRIIAHTVTLVQ
;
A
#
# COMPACT_ATOMS: atom_id res chain seq x y z
N MET A 1 30.27 -70.31 40.73
CA MET A 1 29.15 -69.38 40.47
C MET A 1 29.63 -67.98 40.77
N ARG A 2 29.85 -67.20 39.75
CA ARG A 2 30.23 -65.78 39.89
C ARG A 2 29.39 -64.96 38.88
N GLU A 3 28.44 -64.25 39.41
CA GLU A 3 27.64 -63.27 38.62
C GLU A 3 28.48 -62.04 38.42
N ARG A 4 28.49 -61.57 37.15
CA ARG A 4 29.10 -60.31 36.78
C ARG A 4 27.98 -59.25 36.59
N PRO A 5 28.07 -58.11 37.25
CA PRO A 5 27.10 -57.03 36.98
C PRO A 5 27.44 -56.31 35.67
N LEU A 6 26.44 -56.15 34.81
CA LEU A 6 26.47 -55.33 33.60
C LEU A 6 26.50 -53.84 33.98
N GLY A 7 27.63 -53.21 33.75
CA GLY A 7 27.73 -51.76 33.89
C GLY A 7 27.08 -51.03 32.71
N ILE A 8 25.90 -50.47 32.92
CA ILE A 8 25.27 -49.57 31.95
C ILE A 8 25.91 -48.20 32.11
N ARG A 9 26.73 -47.80 31.13
CA ARG A 9 27.25 -46.44 31.03
C ARG A 9 26.20 -45.57 30.37
N LEU A 10 25.50 -44.77 31.18
CA LEU A 10 24.60 -43.73 30.70
C LEU A 10 25.45 -42.53 30.18
N LYS A 11 25.50 -42.36 28.85
CA LYS A 11 26.07 -41.18 28.24
C LYS A 11 25.02 -40.07 28.27
N ILE A 12 25.18 -39.16 29.21
CA ILE A 12 24.39 -37.91 29.24
C ILE A 12 24.95 -37.03 28.14
N GLY A 13 24.22 -36.97 27.00
CA GLY A 13 24.46 -36.02 25.94
C GLY A 13 23.98 -34.65 26.39
N LEU A 14 24.92 -33.70 26.49
CA LEU A 14 24.59 -32.29 26.72
C LEU A 14 23.85 -31.75 25.50
N VAL A 15 22.54 -31.58 25.59
CA VAL A 15 21.76 -30.89 24.59
C VAL A 15 21.97 -29.37 24.81
N SER A 16 22.82 -28.80 23.98
CA SER A 16 23.00 -27.36 23.92
C SER A 16 21.70 -26.72 23.43
N LEU A 17 20.96 -26.09 24.32
CA LEU A 17 19.78 -25.32 24.02
C LEU A 17 20.24 -24.00 23.38
N GLY A 18 20.33 -24.00 22.07
CA GLY A 18 20.51 -22.76 21.29
C GLY A 18 19.26 -21.89 21.41
N VAL A 19 19.31 -20.88 22.26
CA VAL A 19 18.29 -19.81 22.27
C VAL A 19 18.45 -19.01 21.00
N ALA A 20 17.64 -19.32 19.99
CA ALA A 20 17.46 -18.45 18.85
C ALA A 20 16.70 -17.20 19.33
N LEU A 21 17.43 -16.08 19.46
CA LEU A 21 16.78 -14.77 19.56
C LEU A 21 16.03 -14.52 18.24
N MET A 22 14.75 -14.85 18.22
CA MET A 22 13.86 -14.35 17.21
C MET A 22 13.64 -12.87 17.51
N THR A 23 14.32 -12.02 16.75
CA THR A 23 13.92 -10.60 16.64
C THR A 23 12.49 -10.62 16.12
N ALA A 24 11.54 -10.29 16.98
CA ALA A 24 10.18 -9.99 16.60
C ALA A 24 10.24 -8.72 15.74
N GLY A 25 10.39 -8.89 14.43
CA GLY A 25 10.02 -7.86 13.49
C GLY A 25 8.53 -7.63 13.67
N ASP A 26 8.12 -6.37 13.76
CA ASP A 26 6.73 -5.97 13.81
C ASP A 26 5.99 -6.54 12.60
N GLY A 27 5.53 -7.78 12.76
CA GLY A 27 4.78 -8.52 11.76
C GLY A 27 3.33 -8.07 11.74
N ARG A 28 3.08 -6.79 11.40
CA ARG A 28 1.78 -6.43 10.88
C ARG A 28 1.64 -7.17 9.56
N PRO A 29 0.60 -8.02 9.42
CA PRO A 29 0.34 -8.64 8.13
C PRO A 29 0.22 -7.51 7.11
N ALA A 30 1.00 -7.60 6.02
CA ALA A 30 0.90 -6.64 4.93
C ALA A 30 -0.57 -6.62 4.48
N GLU A 31 -1.20 -5.45 4.52
CA GLU A 31 -2.58 -5.33 4.04
C GLU A 31 -2.64 -5.81 2.59
N PRO A 32 -3.60 -6.67 2.27
CA PRO A 32 -3.69 -7.24 0.94
C PRO A 32 -3.97 -6.13 -0.08
N VAL A 33 -3.29 -6.21 -1.22
CA VAL A 33 -3.55 -5.33 -2.37
C VAL A 33 -4.94 -5.67 -2.93
N THR A 34 -5.76 -4.66 -3.08
CA THR A 34 -7.11 -4.79 -3.62
C THR A 34 -7.11 -4.52 -5.12
N GLY A 35 -7.77 -5.34 -5.91
CA GLY A 35 -7.94 -5.10 -7.36
C GLY A 35 -8.88 -3.92 -7.63
N ILE A 36 -8.53 -3.08 -8.59
CA ILE A 36 -9.32 -1.88 -8.96
C ILE A 36 -10.73 -2.26 -9.41
N GLY A 37 -10.86 -3.33 -10.18
CA GLY A 37 -12.17 -3.82 -10.64
C GLY A 37 -13.14 -4.11 -9.52
N PHE A 38 -12.68 -4.61 -8.38
CA PHE A 38 -13.51 -4.82 -7.19
C PHE A 38 -14.12 -3.51 -6.67
N LEU A 39 -13.33 -2.42 -6.67
CA LEU A 39 -13.80 -1.11 -6.20
C LEU A 39 -14.86 -0.51 -7.13
N LEU A 40 -14.79 -0.80 -8.41
CA LEU A 40 -15.67 -0.24 -9.42
C LEU A 40 -17.05 -0.95 -9.52
N VAL A 41 -17.22 -2.11 -8.88
CA VAL A 41 -18.51 -2.83 -8.86
C VAL A 41 -19.57 -2.06 -8.08
N ASN A 42 -19.23 -1.56 -6.90
CA ASN A 42 -20.13 -0.78 -6.07
C ASN A 42 -19.38 0.29 -5.28
N PRO A 43 -18.91 1.34 -5.96
CA PRO A 43 -18.03 2.34 -5.36
C PRO A 43 -18.70 3.12 -4.23
N SER A 44 -20.01 3.39 -4.30
CA SER A 44 -20.72 4.13 -3.26
C SER A 44 -20.72 3.41 -1.91
N ALA A 45 -20.78 2.07 -1.90
CA ALA A 45 -20.68 1.26 -0.67
C ALA A 45 -19.30 1.27 -0.05
N LEU A 46 -18.30 1.69 -0.81
CA LEU A 46 -16.89 1.73 -0.42
C LEU A 46 -16.41 3.14 -0.10
N HIS A 47 -17.30 4.14 -0.15
CA HIS A 47 -16.97 5.53 0.15
C HIS A 47 -16.30 5.67 1.52
N ARG A 48 -15.21 6.44 1.57
CA ARG A 48 -14.35 6.68 2.75
C ARG A 48 -13.61 5.46 3.31
N LYS A 49 -13.76 4.28 2.72
CA LYS A 49 -12.92 3.13 3.10
C LYS A 49 -11.51 3.27 2.53
N VAL A 50 -10.53 2.82 3.29
CA VAL A 50 -9.12 2.85 2.89
C VAL A 50 -8.78 1.59 2.12
N PHE A 51 -8.02 1.74 1.06
CA PHE A 51 -7.56 0.65 0.20
C PHE A 51 -6.09 0.83 -0.14
N LYS A 52 -5.44 -0.30 -0.36
CA LYS A 52 -4.10 -0.40 -0.91
C LYS A 52 -4.20 -0.99 -2.31
N LEU A 53 -3.76 -0.23 -3.29
CA LEU A 53 -3.84 -0.57 -4.71
C LEU A 53 -2.45 -0.62 -5.31
N GLU A 54 -2.24 -1.47 -6.28
CA GLU A 54 -1.01 -1.50 -7.06
C GLU A 54 -1.35 -1.43 -8.55
N GLY A 55 -0.61 -0.64 -9.30
CA GLY A 55 -0.85 -0.49 -10.71
C GLY A 55 0.19 0.39 -11.40
N VAL A 56 -0.11 0.74 -12.64
CA VAL A 56 0.70 1.62 -13.47
C VAL A 56 0.02 2.97 -13.59
N ALA A 57 0.77 4.04 -13.32
CA ALA A 57 0.29 5.41 -13.45
C ALA A 57 0.22 5.81 -14.94
N LYS A 58 -0.91 6.38 -15.33
CA LYS A 58 -1.17 6.89 -16.68
C LYS A 58 -1.82 8.27 -16.61
N ASN A 59 -1.70 9.03 -17.68
CA ASN A 59 -2.31 10.37 -17.79
C ASN A 59 -1.92 11.28 -16.62
N VAL A 60 -0.63 11.30 -16.28
CA VAL A 60 -0.12 11.97 -15.09
C VAL A 60 -0.08 13.48 -15.29
N ALA A 61 -0.84 14.20 -14.46
CA ALA A 61 -0.81 15.65 -14.34
C ALA A 61 -0.16 16.03 -13.01
N VAL A 62 1.04 16.60 -13.06
CA VAL A 62 1.76 17.05 -11.86
C VAL A 62 1.25 18.40 -11.41
N HIS A 63 0.94 18.52 -10.14
CA HIS A 63 0.52 19.77 -9.51
C HIS A 63 1.56 20.27 -8.53
N SER A 64 1.88 21.54 -8.60
CA SER A 64 2.72 22.23 -7.64
C SER A 64 2.02 23.50 -7.15
N GLY A 65 2.23 23.84 -5.90
CA GLY A 65 1.63 25.01 -5.30
C GLY A 65 2.12 25.19 -3.87
N ASN A 66 1.50 26.12 -3.15
CA ASN A 66 1.78 26.31 -1.73
C ASN A 66 0.52 26.06 -0.91
N GLU A 67 0.70 25.48 0.27
CA GLU A 67 -0.38 25.27 1.23
C GLU A 67 -0.90 26.62 1.75
N VAL A 68 -2.20 26.78 1.71
CA VAL A 68 -2.84 28.01 2.21
C VAL A 68 -2.65 28.13 3.72
N GLY A 69 -2.12 29.25 4.17
CA GLY A 69 -1.87 29.54 5.59
C GLY A 69 -0.46 29.27 6.08
N THR A 70 0.23 28.24 5.57
CA THR A 70 1.62 27.91 5.97
C THR A 70 2.65 28.30 4.93
N ASN A 71 2.20 28.55 3.70
CA ASN A 71 3.04 28.79 2.51
C ASN A 71 4.09 27.70 2.24
N GLN A 72 3.85 26.48 2.76
CA GLN A 72 4.73 25.33 2.50
C GLN A 72 4.48 24.78 1.10
N PRO A 73 5.54 24.36 0.38
CA PRO A 73 5.40 23.81 -0.95
C PRO A 73 4.63 22.49 -0.94
N LEU A 74 3.59 22.40 -1.76
CA LEU A 74 2.82 21.20 -2.02
C LEU A 74 3.30 20.56 -3.31
N CYS A 75 3.51 19.27 -3.24
CA CYS A 75 3.76 18.40 -4.37
C CYS A 75 2.61 17.43 -4.51
N GLY A 76 2.25 17.09 -5.72
CA GLY A 76 1.19 16.14 -5.97
C GLY A 76 1.04 15.82 -7.44
N ALA A 77 0.15 14.88 -7.70
CA ALA A 77 -0.21 14.49 -9.04
C ALA A 77 -1.67 14.01 -9.06
N GLU A 78 -2.33 14.23 -10.17
CA GLU A 78 -3.55 13.53 -10.54
C GLU A 78 -3.20 12.57 -11.66
N PHE A 79 -3.61 11.32 -11.55
CA PHE A 79 -3.30 10.29 -12.53
C PHE A 79 -4.35 9.18 -12.52
N GLU A 80 -4.35 8.37 -13.55
CA GLU A 80 -5.11 7.13 -13.60
C GLU A 80 -4.20 5.99 -13.16
N LEU A 81 -4.65 5.19 -12.20
CA LEU A 81 -3.99 3.95 -11.79
C LEU A 81 -4.67 2.79 -12.51
N GLU A 82 -3.90 2.03 -13.26
CA GLU A 82 -4.39 0.87 -14.04
C GLU A 82 -3.77 -0.42 -13.52
N ASP A 83 -4.60 -1.41 -13.26
CA ASP A 83 -4.21 -2.81 -13.06
C ASP A 83 -4.87 -3.71 -14.10
N SER A 84 -4.71 -5.03 -13.97
CA SER A 84 -5.33 -6.00 -14.87
C SER A 84 -6.86 -6.04 -14.79
N SER A 85 -7.47 -5.45 -13.75
CA SER A 85 -8.90 -5.50 -13.48
C SER A 85 -9.64 -4.21 -13.79
N GLY A 86 -8.93 -3.08 -13.95
CA GLY A 86 -9.56 -1.81 -14.24
C GLY A 86 -8.64 -0.60 -14.11
N THR A 87 -9.25 0.58 -14.19
CA THR A 87 -8.59 1.88 -14.07
C THR A 87 -9.38 2.78 -13.12
N ILE A 88 -8.70 3.47 -12.22
CA ILE A 88 -9.31 4.40 -11.28
C ILE A 88 -8.52 5.70 -11.20
N ALA A 89 -9.22 6.82 -11.07
CA ALA A 89 -8.57 8.11 -10.87
C ALA A 89 -7.97 8.20 -9.46
N VAL A 90 -6.76 8.77 -9.37
CA VAL A 90 -6.04 8.99 -8.11
C VAL A 90 -5.68 10.46 -8.00
N VAL A 91 -5.97 11.04 -6.84
CA VAL A 91 -5.52 12.37 -6.46
C VAL A 91 -4.53 12.22 -5.31
N TYR A 92 -3.29 12.58 -5.56
CA TYR A 92 -2.22 12.56 -4.57
C TYR A 92 -1.79 13.97 -4.27
N ARG A 93 -1.87 14.38 -3.01
CA ARG A 93 -1.41 15.68 -2.52
C ARG A 93 -0.59 15.46 -1.26
N ALA A 94 0.65 15.93 -1.30
CA ALA A 94 1.57 15.83 -0.18
C ALA A 94 2.40 17.11 -0.07
N ARG A 95 2.91 17.41 1.11
CA ARG A 95 3.99 18.39 1.25
C ARG A 95 5.21 17.83 0.53
N CYS A 96 5.95 18.69 -0.18
CA CYS A 96 7.12 18.25 -0.95
C CYS A 96 8.17 17.59 -0.07
N GLU A 97 8.27 18.04 1.18
CA GLU A 97 9.19 17.47 2.16
C GLU A 97 8.58 17.53 3.57
N VAL A 98 8.63 16.42 4.28
CA VAL A 98 8.21 16.32 5.69
C VAL A 98 9.27 15.50 6.44
N GLY A 99 9.92 16.12 7.44
CA GLY A 99 10.88 15.40 8.29
C GLY A 99 12.07 14.81 7.52
N GLY A 100 12.51 15.46 6.43
CA GLY A 100 13.58 14.98 5.58
C GLY A 100 13.17 13.94 4.53
N LEU A 101 11.90 13.53 4.54
CA LEU A 101 11.33 12.64 3.52
C LEU A 101 10.69 13.46 2.42
N ARG A 102 11.05 13.17 1.18
CA ARG A 102 10.47 13.79 -0.01
C ARG A 102 9.23 13.04 -0.47
N ALA A 103 8.23 13.81 -0.94
CA ALA A 103 7.06 13.24 -1.58
C ALA A 103 7.46 12.44 -2.83
N ALA A 104 6.71 11.36 -3.11
CA ALA A 104 6.92 10.58 -4.31
C ALA A 104 6.63 11.44 -5.56
N VAL A 105 7.51 11.36 -6.54
CA VAL A 105 7.31 11.99 -7.85
C VAL A 105 6.74 10.94 -8.80
N VAL A 106 5.45 11.05 -9.06
CA VAL A 106 4.77 10.13 -9.98
C VAL A 106 5.02 10.58 -11.40
N THR A 107 5.42 9.67 -12.26
CA THR A 107 5.62 9.90 -13.69
C THR A 107 4.84 8.90 -14.54
N GLU A 108 4.65 9.24 -15.80
CA GLU A 108 3.93 8.39 -16.75
C GLU A 108 4.54 6.98 -16.84
N ARG A 109 3.67 5.97 -16.85
CA ARG A 109 4.00 4.54 -16.90
C ARG A 109 4.78 3.99 -15.71
N MET A 110 4.84 4.72 -14.61
CA MET A 110 5.50 4.26 -13.40
C MET A 110 4.61 3.29 -12.63
N ARG A 111 5.20 2.19 -12.18
CA ARG A 111 4.51 1.24 -11.29
C ARG A 111 4.57 1.75 -9.87
N CYS A 112 3.42 1.80 -9.22
CA CYS A 112 3.34 2.31 -7.85
C CYS A 112 2.29 1.57 -7.02
N VAL A 113 2.48 1.64 -5.72
CA VAL A 113 1.50 1.23 -4.71
C VAL A 113 0.91 2.50 -4.13
N VAL A 114 -0.41 2.59 -4.16
CA VAL A 114 -1.20 3.71 -3.66
C VAL A 114 -2.00 3.24 -2.46
N GLU A 115 -1.90 3.96 -1.36
CA GLU A 115 -2.76 3.78 -0.19
C GLU A 115 -3.56 5.05 0.04
N GLY A 116 -4.87 4.92 0.12
CA GLY A 116 -5.77 6.06 0.25
C GLY A 116 -7.21 5.65 0.47
N HIS A 117 -8.06 6.63 0.69
CA HIS A 117 -9.48 6.38 0.83
C HIS A 117 -10.23 6.63 -0.47
N MET A 118 -11.29 5.85 -0.66
CA MET A 118 -12.16 5.99 -1.80
C MET A 118 -13.11 7.18 -1.62
N GLU A 119 -13.19 8.01 -2.62
CA GLU A 119 -14.21 9.04 -2.73
C GLU A 119 -15.15 8.67 -3.88
N ALA A 120 -16.41 8.40 -3.53
CA ALA A 120 -17.45 8.07 -4.48
C ALA A 120 -18.71 8.83 -4.08
N PRO A 121 -19.28 9.66 -4.96
CA PRO A 121 -20.51 10.36 -4.69
C PRO A 121 -21.69 9.37 -4.57
N PRO A 122 -22.72 9.69 -3.78
CA PRO A 122 -23.90 8.83 -3.61
C PRO A 122 -24.67 8.66 -4.92
N THR A 123 -24.54 9.63 -5.84
CA THR A 123 -25.13 9.57 -7.17
C THR A 123 -23.99 9.53 -8.19
N MET A 124 -23.85 8.39 -8.84
CA MET A 124 -22.86 8.24 -9.90
C MET A 124 -23.34 8.93 -11.16
N ILE A 125 -22.55 9.91 -11.60
CA ILE A 125 -22.75 10.54 -12.91
C ILE A 125 -21.87 9.77 -13.90
N ARG A 126 -22.49 9.01 -14.78
CA ARG A 126 -21.80 8.30 -15.84
C ARG A 126 -21.77 9.16 -17.11
N THR A 127 -20.58 9.34 -17.66
CA THR A 127 -20.44 10.04 -18.95
C THR A 127 -20.96 9.17 -20.09
N PRO A 128 -21.28 9.75 -21.27
CA PRO A 128 -21.75 8.99 -22.43
C PRO A 128 -20.75 7.92 -22.91
N ASP A 129 -19.47 8.10 -22.65
CA ASP A 129 -18.39 7.14 -22.91
C ASP A 129 -18.19 6.10 -21.80
N GLY A 130 -19.10 6.08 -20.82
CA GLY A 130 -19.12 5.07 -19.75
C GLY A 130 -18.19 5.35 -18.58
N LYS A 131 -17.55 6.51 -18.52
CA LYS A 131 -16.68 6.90 -17.42
C LYS A 131 -17.50 7.34 -16.20
N ASP A 132 -17.22 6.79 -15.05
CA ASP A 132 -17.85 7.20 -13.80
C ASP A 132 -17.15 8.46 -13.26
N LEU A 133 -17.84 9.61 -13.40
CA LEU A 133 -17.35 10.87 -12.86
C LEU A 133 -17.50 10.89 -11.34
N GLY A 134 -16.41 11.22 -10.67
CA GLY A 134 -16.36 11.44 -9.22
C GLY A 134 -15.91 10.23 -8.39
N VAL A 135 -15.70 9.08 -9.01
CA VAL A 135 -15.05 7.94 -8.34
C VAL A 135 -13.55 8.10 -8.43
N ARG A 136 -12.90 8.23 -7.27
CA ARG A 136 -11.44 8.42 -7.21
C ARG A 136 -10.87 7.94 -5.88
N ILE A 137 -9.57 7.72 -5.86
CA ILE A 137 -8.80 7.49 -4.63
C ILE A 137 -8.13 8.81 -4.24
N ILE A 138 -8.35 9.23 -3.01
CA ILE A 138 -7.55 10.29 -2.39
C ILE A 138 -6.38 9.62 -1.71
N ALA A 139 -5.23 9.68 -2.34
CA ALA A 139 -4.03 8.99 -1.89
C ALA A 139 -3.40 9.70 -0.70
N HIS A 140 -3.14 8.96 0.35
CA HIS A 140 -2.35 9.39 1.51
C HIS A 140 -0.87 9.13 1.28
N THR A 141 -0.55 7.98 0.67
CA THR A 141 0.81 7.60 0.32
C THR A 141 0.87 7.05 -1.10
N VAL A 142 1.98 7.30 -1.75
CA VAL A 142 2.35 6.67 -3.02
C VAL A 142 3.77 6.16 -2.87
N THR A 143 3.98 4.87 -3.10
CA THR A 143 5.28 4.22 -3.08
C THR A 143 5.62 3.70 -4.46
N LEU A 144 6.78 4.08 -4.97
CA LEU A 144 7.23 3.64 -6.28
C LEU A 144 7.80 2.23 -6.18
N VAL A 145 7.39 1.36 -7.10
CA VAL A 145 7.91 -0.01 -7.20
C VAL A 145 9.05 -0.01 -8.22
N GLN A 146 10.23 -0.42 -7.75
CA GLN A 146 11.42 -0.57 -8.60
C GLN A 146 11.38 -1.90 -9.36
#